data_1bfbc701ce3a5b52a519d7f9fd366428
#
_entry.id   1bfbc701ce3a5b52a519d7f9fd366428
#
_cell.length_a   1.000
_cell.length_b   1.000
_cell.length_c   1.000
_cell.angle_alpha   90.00
_cell.angle_beta   90.00
_cell.angle_gamma   90.00
#
_symmetry.space_group_name_H-M   'P 1'
#
loop_
_entity.id
_entity.type
_entity.pdbx_description
1 polymer ?
#
loop_
_entity_poly.entity_id
_entity_poly.type
_entity_poly.pdbx_seq_one_letter_code
_entity_poly.pdbx_strand_id
1 'polypeptide(L)'
;MKKYNKNIDVVIPAYNVPDDVLFRCLASIACQTIVDELEVTIVDDASENQNYKEVASHFQDMMKVNVLRYEKNGGPGVARQYGMDHTKNGYITFIDADDTFNGAFALKALRDAIEMNNGIYIMSVGVFDEVHSTTDMGTENSTILMPHEQDMIWMFGKLYRRSFIDRNNIRFHETSRANEDNGFNTLIRLCSSDQEQINFIGAHVYYWHESPNSITRANDCQYSYGGSIRDSFYGYVENMIYAVKEAKKRRPYNGFITMWAVNCMLNIYEYYIECYARASEHAENNFKWCKLYYDEVYRDLEKDISKEILSQQYNDMMRNAYLGDKLNGIIPHVGIFEFLDSLK
;
A
#
# COMPACT_ATOMS: atom_id res chain seq x y z
N MET A 1 -3.50 9.30 28.54
CA MET A 1 -3.35 8.40 27.38
C MET A 1 -4.74 7.88 27.00
N LYS A 2 -5.09 7.96 25.71
CA LYS A 2 -6.34 7.40 25.17
C LYS A 2 -6.29 5.87 25.38
N LYS A 3 -7.32 5.29 26.01
CA LYS A 3 -7.37 3.84 26.24
C LYS A 3 -8.05 3.22 25.02
N TYR A 4 -7.33 2.41 24.28
CA TYR A 4 -7.88 1.66 23.16
C TYR A 4 -8.43 0.31 23.62
N ASN A 5 -9.51 -0.14 22.99
CA ASN A 5 -10.04 -1.51 23.16
C ASN A 5 -9.27 -2.48 22.25
N LYS A 6 -9.69 -3.75 22.20
CA LYS A 6 -9.10 -4.78 21.33
C LYS A 6 -9.90 -5.03 20.04
N ASN A 7 -10.95 -4.26 19.82
CA ASN A 7 -11.77 -4.38 18.62
C ASN A 7 -11.02 -3.88 17.38
N ILE A 8 -11.47 -4.35 16.23
CA ILE A 8 -10.87 -4.07 14.93
C ILE A 8 -11.87 -3.26 14.11
N ASP A 9 -11.42 -2.12 13.60
CA ASP A 9 -12.11 -1.40 12.52
C ASP A 9 -11.69 -2.02 11.18
N VAL A 10 -12.66 -2.43 10.37
CA VAL A 10 -12.47 -2.92 9.00
C VAL A 10 -12.97 -1.84 8.05
N VAL A 11 -12.08 -1.19 7.33
CA VAL A 11 -12.43 -0.10 6.39
C VAL A 11 -12.39 -0.63 4.96
N ILE A 12 -13.48 -0.43 4.22
CA ILE A 12 -13.69 -0.88 2.85
C ILE A 12 -13.89 0.33 1.95
N PRO A 13 -12.89 0.78 1.17
CA PRO A 13 -13.11 1.76 0.12
C PRO A 13 -13.94 1.14 -1.00
N ALA A 14 -14.98 1.82 -1.47
CA ALA A 14 -15.86 1.31 -2.52
C ALA A 14 -16.21 2.41 -3.53
N TYR A 15 -15.97 2.13 -4.82
CA TYR A 15 -16.37 3.00 -5.92
C TYR A 15 -16.87 2.17 -7.11
N ASN A 16 -18.15 2.31 -7.42
CA ASN A 16 -18.83 1.58 -8.50
C ASN A 16 -18.64 0.05 -8.45
N VAL A 17 -18.50 -0.51 -7.23
CA VAL A 17 -18.36 -1.95 -7.03
C VAL A 17 -19.72 -2.63 -7.17
N PRO A 18 -19.86 -3.71 -7.97
CA PRO A 18 -21.09 -4.48 -8.07
C PRO A 18 -21.56 -5.03 -6.72
N ASP A 19 -22.85 -5.11 -6.52
CA ASP A 19 -23.46 -5.53 -5.24
C ASP A 19 -23.06 -6.94 -4.83
N ASP A 20 -22.99 -7.88 -5.77
CA ASP A 20 -22.58 -9.27 -5.53
C ASP A 20 -21.09 -9.39 -5.15
N VAL A 21 -20.25 -8.53 -5.70
CA VAL A 21 -18.83 -8.44 -5.38
C VAL A 21 -18.65 -7.93 -3.95
N LEU A 22 -19.28 -6.80 -3.59
CA LEU A 22 -19.27 -6.28 -2.24
C LEU A 22 -19.90 -7.26 -1.24
N PHE A 23 -20.97 -7.96 -1.62
CA PHE A 23 -21.59 -8.99 -0.79
C PHE A 23 -20.62 -10.12 -0.46
N ARG A 24 -19.83 -10.59 -1.43
CA ARG A 24 -18.76 -11.59 -1.22
C ARG A 24 -17.70 -11.10 -0.22
N CYS A 25 -17.25 -9.86 -0.35
CA CYS A 25 -16.32 -9.23 0.59
C CYS A 25 -16.89 -9.24 2.01
N LEU A 26 -18.12 -8.72 2.20
CA LEU A 26 -18.80 -8.66 3.51
C LEU A 26 -19.05 -10.06 4.10
N ALA A 27 -19.39 -11.05 3.27
CA ALA A 27 -19.57 -12.43 3.71
C ALA A 27 -18.26 -13.02 4.30
N SER A 28 -17.11 -12.71 3.71
CA SER A 28 -15.81 -13.14 4.24
C SER A 28 -15.48 -12.54 5.61
N ILE A 29 -15.97 -11.32 5.88
CA ILE A 29 -15.83 -10.65 7.17
C ILE A 29 -16.82 -11.23 8.18
N ALA A 30 -18.08 -11.45 7.79
CA ALA A 30 -19.10 -12.03 8.65
C ALA A 30 -18.76 -13.46 9.10
N CYS A 31 -17.96 -14.19 8.32
CA CYS A 31 -17.49 -15.53 8.67
C CYS A 31 -16.28 -15.54 9.64
N GLN A 32 -15.75 -14.40 10.06
CA GLN A 32 -14.61 -14.38 10.99
C GLN A 32 -14.99 -14.85 12.38
N THR A 33 -14.15 -15.65 13.04
CA THR A 33 -14.38 -16.18 14.40
C THR A 33 -14.47 -15.11 15.48
N ILE A 34 -14.06 -13.89 15.16
CA ILE A 34 -14.08 -12.73 16.06
C ILE A 34 -15.03 -11.65 15.56
N VAL A 35 -16.08 -12.02 14.81
CA VAL A 35 -17.01 -11.08 14.17
C VAL A 35 -17.64 -10.09 15.16
N ASP A 36 -17.92 -10.51 16.38
CA ASP A 36 -18.48 -9.64 17.45
C ASP A 36 -17.51 -8.52 17.90
N GLU A 37 -16.23 -8.65 17.58
CA GLU A 37 -15.17 -7.68 17.90
C GLU A 37 -14.84 -6.79 16.68
N LEU A 38 -15.54 -6.94 15.54
CA LEU A 38 -15.35 -6.18 14.34
C LEU A 38 -16.37 -5.05 14.20
N GLU A 39 -15.93 -3.93 13.66
CA GLU A 39 -16.78 -2.83 13.21
C GLU A 39 -16.42 -2.49 11.76
N VAL A 40 -17.33 -2.80 10.84
CA VAL A 40 -17.10 -2.63 9.39
C VAL A 40 -17.60 -1.25 8.97
N THR A 41 -16.79 -0.54 8.21
CA THR A 41 -17.14 0.75 7.62
C THR A 41 -16.87 0.72 6.12
N ILE A 42 -17.93 0.67 5.34
CA ILE A 42 -17.89 0.86 3.89
C ILE A 42 -17.83 2.37 3.63
N VAL A 43 -16.85 2.79 2.86
CA VAL A 43 -16.69 4.20 2.45
C VAL A 43 -16.98 4.29 0.96
N ASP A 44 -18.17 4.79 0.63
CA ASP A 44 -18.62 5.02 -0.74
C ASP A 44 -17.97 6.30 -1.29
N ASP A 45 -17.01 6.13 -2.17
CA ASP A 45 -16.23 7.18 -2.83
C ASP A 45 -17.02 7.83 -3.99
N ALA A 46 -18.25 8.29 -3.71
CA ALA A 46 -19.16 8.93 -4.65
C ALA A 46 -19.56 8.02 -5.83
N SER A 47 -19.89 6.75 -5.58
CA SER A 47 -20.34 5.81 -6.60
C SER A 47 -21.58 6.31 -7.34
N GLU A 48 -21.67 5.99 -8.63
CA GLU A 48 -22.84 6.21 -9.45
C GLU A 48 -23.77 4.97 -9.38
N ASN A 49 -25.05 5.17 -9.16
CA ASN A 49 -26.08 4.12 -9.23
C ASN A 49 -25.87 2.92 -8.26
N GLN A 50 -25.16 3.08 -7.16
CA GLN A 50 -24.95 2.05 -6.15
C GLN A 50 -25.64 2.38 -4.84
N ASN A 51 -26.18 1.35 -4.18
CA ASN A 51 -26.82 1.46 -2.85
C ASN A 51 -26.18 0.49 -1.85
N TYR A 52 -24.95 0.78 -1.43
CA TYR A 52 -24.23 -0.06 -0.47
C TYR A 52 -24.94 -0.22 0.88
N LYS A 53 -25.89 0.66 1.23
CA LYS A 53 -26.74 0.50 2.42
C LYS A 53 -27.67 -0.71 2.31
N GLU A 54 -28.15 -1.01 1.10
CA GLU A 54 -28.96 -2.19 0.86
C GLU A 54 -28.14 -3.46 1.03
N VAL A 55 -26.96 -3.54 0.41
CA VAL A 55 -26.03 -4.67 0.58
C VAL A 55 -25.65 -4.85 2.05
N ALA A 56 -25.27 -3.76 2.74
CA ALA A 56 -24.94 -3.78 4.17
C ALA A 56 -26.06 -4.28 5.06
N SER A 57 -27.34 -4.00 4.69
CA SER A 57 -28.51 -4.39 5.49
C SER A 57 -28.65 -5.91 5.67
N HIS A 58 -28.15 -6.70 4.72
CA HIS A 58 -28.15 -8.16 4.82
C HIS A 58 -27.24 -8.72 5.92
N PHE A 59 -26.31 -7.91 6.44
CA PHE A 59 -25.33 -8.33 7.44
C PHE A 59 -25.56 -7.73 8.83
N GLN A 60 -26.54 -6.85 9.02
CA GLN A 60 -26.75 -6.12 10.27
C GLN A 60 -27.05 -7.02 11.48
N ASP A 61 -27.65 -8.19 11.26
CA ASP A 61 -27.91 -9.17 12.30
C ASP A 61 -26.66 -10.02 12.64
N MET A 62 -25.62 -9.98 11.81
CA MET A 62 -24.40 -10.79 11.95
C MET A 62 -23.20 -9.97 12.46
N MET A 63 -23.11 -8.70 12.07
CA MET A 63 -21.99 -7.83 12.43
C MET A 63 -22.37 -6.34 12.41
N LYS A 64 -21.57 -5.52 13.08
CA LYS A 64 -21.71 -4.06 12.97
C LYS A 64 -21.19 -3.60 11.63
N VAL A 65 -22.06 -3.05 10.78
CA VAL A 65 -21.69 -2.52 9.47
C VAL A 65 -22.30 -1.13 9.27
N ASN A 66 -21.45 -0.17 8.90
CA ASN A 66 -21.78 1.22 8.63
C ASN A 66 -21.44 1.56 7.19
N VAL A 67 -22.17 2.50 6.59
CA VAL A 67 -21.89 3.05 5.27
C VAL A 67 -21.73 4.56 5.40
N LEU A 68 -20.55 5.03 5.05
CA LEU A 68 -20.23 6.44 4.90
C LEU A 68 -20.17 6.79 3.42
N ARG A 69 -20.52 8.01 3.07
CA ARG A 69 -20.44 8.52 1.69
C ARG A 69 -20.06 10.00 1.71
N TYR A 70 -19.27 10.42 0.74
CA TYR A 70 -19.01 11.82 0.42
C TYR A 70 -19.30 12.10 -1.06
N GLU A 71 -19.39 13.38 -1.44
CA GLU A 71 -20.01 13.78 -2.71
C GLU A 71 -19.08 13.71 -3.93
N LYS A 72 -17.75 13.69 -3.73
CA LYS A 72 -16.78 13.79 -4.82
C LYS A 72 -15.75 12.68 -4.75
N ASN A 73 -15.61 11.88 -5.79
CA ASN A 73 -14.60 10.85 -5.87
C ASN A 73 -13.19 11.39 -5.57
N GLY A 74 -12.56 10.84 -4.55
CA GLY A 74 -11.23 11.19 -4.07
C GLY A 74 -10.18 10.12 -4.33
N GLY A 75 -10.60 8.91 -4.67
CA GLY A 75 -9.75 7.73 -4.82
C GLY A 75 -9.56 6.94 -3.52
N PRO A 76 -8.93 5.75 -3.62
CA PRO A 76 -8.87 4.79 -2.51
C PRO A 76 -8.15 5.32 -1.27
N GLY A 77 -7.11 6.13 -1.43
CA GLY A 77 -6.39 6.75 -0.31
C GLY A 77 -7.26 7.69 0.51
N VAL A 78 -8.02 8.55 -0.17
CA VAL A 78 -8.98 9.46 0.48
C VAL A 78 -10.09 8.68 1.18
N ALA A 79 -10.62 7.64 0.53
CA ALA A 79 -11.66 6.80 1.10
C ALA A 79 -11.17 6.07 2.36
N ARG A 80 -9.97 5.46 2.33
CA ARG A 80 -9.37 4.81 3.50
C ARG A 80 -9.09 5.82 4.63
N GLN A 81 -8.59 7.02 4.29
CA GLN A 81 -8.39 8.07 5.28
C GLN A 81 -9.70 8.52 5.91
N TYR A 82 -10.75 8.73 5.10
CA TYR A 82 -12.07 9.11 5.60
C TYR A 82 -12.64 8.05 6.56
N GLY A 83 -12.55 6.77 6.19
CA GLY A 83 -12.93 5.67 7.06
C GLY A 83 -12.13 5.64 8.36
N MET A 84 -10.81 5.84 8.28
CA MET A 84 -9.93 5.89 9.43
C MET A 84 -10.27 7.03 10.39
N ASP A 85 -10.66 8.20 9.87
CA ASP A 85 -11.03 9.37 10.68
C ASP A 85 -12.40 9.18 11.40
N HIS A 86 -13.27 8.31 10.88
CA HIS A 86 -14.60 8.04 11.43
C HIS A 86 -14.64 6.76 12.30
N THR A 87 -13.52 6.12 12.54
CA THR A 87 -13.38 4.90 13.34
C THR A 87 -12.45 5.13 14.54
N LYS A 88 -12.49 4.26 15.56
CA LYS A 88 -11.79 4.53 16.84
C LYS A 88 -11.34 3.30 17.62
N ASN A 89 -11.55 2.08 17.10
CA ASN A 89 -11.15 0.86 17.77
C ASN A 89 -9.62 0.73 17.89
N GLY A 90 -9.12 -0.20 18.68
CA GLY A 90 -7.70 -0.31 18.98
C GLY A 90 -6.86 -0.80 17.82
N TYR A 91 -7.49 -1.45 16.85
CA TYR A 91 -6.87 -1.92 15.62
C TYR A 91 -7.64 -1.46 14.41
N ILE A 92 -6.95 -1.37 13.27
CA ILE A 92 -7.56 -1.08 11.98
C ILE A 92 -6.96 -1.97 10.90
N THR A 93 -7.79 -2.43 10.00
CA THR A 93 -7.41 -3.10 8.76
C THR A 93 -8.16 -2.50 7.59
N PHE A 94 -7.61 -2.66 6.40
CA PHE A 94 -8.23 -2.25 5.15
C PHE A 94 -8.41 -3.48 4.27
N ILE A 95 -9.52 -3.55 3.57
CA ILE A 95 -9.78 -4.58 2.56
C ILE A 95 -10.45 -3.91 1.36
N ASP A 96 -9.98 -4.22 0.16
CA ASP A 96 -10.61 -3.72 -1.05
C ASP A 96 -11.96 -4.41 -1.28
N ALA A 97 -12.94 -3.68 -1.80
CA ALA A 97 -14.33 -4.15 -1.87
C ALA A 97 -14.54 -5.37 -2.78
N ASP A 98 -13.57 -5.67 -3.65
CA ASP A 98 -13.56 -6.83 -4.54
C ASP A 98 -12.75 -8.01 -4.01
N ASP A 99 -12.12 -7.87 -2.83
CA ASP A 99 -11.29 -8.90 -2.20
C ASP A 99 -11.98 -9.63 -1.04
N THR A 100 -11.33 -10.64 -0.48
CA THR A 100 -11.85 -11.41 0.66
C THR A 100 -10.76 -11.78 1.67
N PHE A 101 -11.14 -11.94 2.95
CA PHE A 101 -10.27 -12.59 3.90
C PHE A 101 -10.22 -14.10 3.65
N ASN A 102 -9.04 -14.70 3.81
CA ASN A 102 -8.80 -16.12 3.64
C ASN A 102 -9.16 -16.88 4.93
N GLY A 103 -10.33 -17.53 4.92
CA GLY A 103 -10.81 -18.36 6.02
C GLY A 103 -11.27 -17.59 7.26
N ALA A 104 -11.87 -18.30 8.20
CA ALA A 104 -12.55 -17.74 9.37
C ALA A 104 -11.59 -17.21 10.46
N PHE A 105 -10.31 -17.50 10.40
CA PHE A 105 -9.32 -17.13 11.42
C PHE A 105 -8.37 -16.00 11.00
N ALA A 106 -8.54 -15.43 9.81
CA ALA A 106 -7.62 -14.45 9.24
C ALA A 106 -7.37 -13.24 10.16
N LEU A 107 -8.43 -12.54 10.55
CA LEU A 107 -8.33 -11.38 11.44
C LEU A 107 -7.88 -11.74 12.87
N LYS A 108 -8.29 -12.91 13.36
CA LYS A 108 -7.80 -13.40 14.65
C LYS A 108 -6.30 -13.68 14.63
N ALA A 109 -5.79 -14.31 13.58
CA ALA A 109 -4.35 -14.59 13.42
C ALA A 109 -3.52 -13.30 13.39
N LEU A 110 -3.96 -12.30 12.64
CA LEU A 110 -3.32 -10.99 12.57
C LEU A 110 -3.32 -10.29 13.95
N ARG A 111 -4.45 -10.32 14.68
CA ARG A 111 -4.55 -9.70 15.99
C ARG A 111 -3.70 -10.44 17.03
N ASP A 112 -3.76 -11.75 17.08
CA ASP A 112 -2.96 -12.52 18.02
C ASP A 112 -1.46 -12.28 17.79
N ALA A 113 -1.03 -12.16 16.53
CA ALA A 113 0.34 -11.86 16.17
C ALA A 113 0.81 -10.47 16.65
N ILE A 114 -0.05 -9.45 16.57
CA ILE A 114 0.30 -8.09 17.03
C ILE A 114 0.30 -8.00 18.56
N GLU A 115 -0.46 -8.85 19.26
CA GLU A 115 -0.52 -8.91 20.71
C GLU A 115 0.64 -9.71 21.35
N MET A 116 1.42 -10.45 20.54
CA MET A 116 2.61 -11.16 21.03
C MET A 116 3.68 -10.20 21.57
N ASN A 117 4.59 -10.72 22.37
CA ASN A 117 5.76 -9.98 22.87
C ASN A 117 5.43 -8.65 23.60
N ASN A 118 4.40 -8.66 24.46
CA ASN A 118 4.06 -7.54 25.33
C ASN A 118 3.83 -6.20 24.59
N GLY A 119 3.33 -6.25 23.35
CA GLY A 119 2.90 -5.07 22.61
C GLY A 119 4.01 -4.33 21.86
N ILE A 120 5.15 -4.97 21.63
CA ILE A 120 6.23 -4.42 20.79
C ILE A 120 5.79 -4.25 19.32
N TYR A 121 4.82 -5.05 18.88
CA TYR A 121 4.38 -5.00 17.50
C TYR A 121 3.34 -3.91 17.26
N ILE A 122 3.62 -3.07 16.27
CA ILE A 122 2.75 -1.97 15.83
C ILE A 122 1.84 -2.39 14.66
N MET A 123 2.20 -3.49 14.01
CA MET A 123 1.55 -4.01 12.83
C MET A 123 1.85 -5.50 12.69
N SER A 124 0.89 -6.26 12.19
CA SER A 124 1.08 -7.61 11.69
C SER A 124 0.78 -7.70 10.20
N VAL A 125 1.55 -8.53 9.51
CA VAL A 125 1.46 -8.78 8.06
C VAL A 125 1.34 -10.27 7.84
N GLY A 126 0.27 -10.72 7.21
CA GLY A 126 0.05 -12.09 6.78
C GLY A 126 0.30 -12.27 5.28
N VAL A 127 0.23 -13.51 4.82
CA VAL A 127 0.33 -13.86 3.41
C VAL A 127 -0.97 -13.53 2.69
N PHE A 128 -0.87 -13.02 1.48
CA PHE A 128 -2.02 -12.94 0.57
C PHE A 128 -1.82 -13.89 -0.63
N ASP A 129 -2.93 -14.37 -1.16
CA ASP A 129 -2.98 -15.24 -2.32
C ASP A 129 -3.68 -14.52 -3.47
N GLU A 130 -3.21 -14.74 -4.71
CA GLU A 130 -3.85 -14.22 -5.92
C GLU A 130 -4.86 -15.23 -6.46
N VAL A 131 -6.09 -14.78 -6.72
CA VAL A 131 -7.13 -15.60 -7.33
C VAL A 131 -7.37 -15.14 -8.77
N HIS A 132 -6.89 -15.93 -9.71
CA HIS A 132 -7.07 -15.67 -11.13
C HIS A 132 -8.37 -16.31 -11.64
N SER A 133 -9.35 -15.48 -11.98
CA SER A 133 -10.61 -15.83 -12.65
C SER A 133 -11.58 -16.77 -11.91
N THR A 134 -12.82 -16.32 -11.77
CA THR A 134 -13.93 -17.05 -11.15
C THR A 134 -14.59 -18.10 -12.06
N THR A 135 -14.13 -18.32 -13.29
CA THR A 135 -14.74 -19.22 -14.26
C THR A 135 -14.27 -20.66 -14.19
N ASP A 136 -13.16 -20.96 -13.49
CA ASP A 136 -12.66 -22.30 -13.27
C ASP A 136 -12.73 -22.66 -11.78
N MET A 137 -13.86 -23.18 -11.33
CA MET A 137 -14.03 -23.76 -9.99
C MET A 137 -13.20 -25.04 -9.79
N GLY A 138 -12.12 -25.25 -10.52
CA GLY A 138 -11.38 -26.51 -10.53
C GLY A 138 -9.87 -26.47 -10.46
N THR A 139 -9.20 -25.32 -10.67
CA THR A 139 -7.75 -25.24 -10.56
C THR A 139 -7.33 -23.87 -10.02
N GLU A 140 -7.19 -23.80 -8.73
CA GLU A 140 -6.55 -22.67 -8.05
C GLU A 140 -5.05 -22.69 -8.37
N ASN A 141 -4.61 -21.90 -9.33
CA ASN A 141 -3.22 -21.52 -9.44
C ASN A 141 -2.99 -20.29 -8.56
N SER A 142 -3.05 -20.46 -7.24
CA SER A 142 -2.64 -19.43 -6.31
C SER A 142 -1.12 -19.36 -6.27
N THR A 143 -0.54 -18.25 -6.68
CA THR A 143 0.87 -17.99 -6.41
C THR A 143 0.99 -17.56 -4.96
N ILE A 144 1.56 -18.43 -4.12
CA ILE A 144 1.78 -18.14 -2.71
C ILE A 144 2.92 -17.13 -2.60
N LEU A 145 2.60 -15.90 -2.22
CA LEU A 145 3.58 -14.88 -1.87
C LEU A 145 3.86 -14.94 -0.38
N MET A 146 5.08 -15.35 -0.02
CA MET A 146 5.52 -15.37 1.38
C MET A 146 5.73 -13.94 1.88
N PRO A 147 5.27 -13.60 3.11
CA PRO A 147 5.47 -12.27 3.65
C PRO A 147 6.97 -12.03 3.90
N HIS A 148 7.48 -10.99 3.29
CA HIS A 148 8.81 -10.45 3.55
C HIS A 148 8.76 -8.92 3.47
N GLU A 149 9.87 -8.26 3.69
CA GLU A 149 9.90 -6.78 3.78
C GLU A 149 9.35 -6.07 2.54
N GLN A 150 9.36 -6.72 1.37
CA GLN A 150 8.80 -6.19 0.13
C GLN A 150 7.27 -6.15 0.13
N ASP A 151 6.60 -6.99 0.95
CA ASP A 151 5.12 -7.01 1.04
C ASP A 151 4.56 -5.80 1.79
N MET A 152 5.40 -4.84 2.16
CA MET A 152 4.97 -3.56 2.72
C MET A 152 4.39 -2.59 1.67
N ILE A 153 4.36 -2.96 0.40
CA ILE A 153 3.84 -2.09 -0.66
C ILE A 153 2.31 -2.00 -0.58
N TRP A 154 1.63 -3.14 -0.63
CA TRP A 154 0.15 -3.20 -0.71
C TRP A 154 -0.54 -3.10 0.65
N MET A 155 -1.86 -2.82 0.64
CA MET A 155 -2.68 -2.83 1.87
C MET A 155 -3.09 -4.24 2.31
N PHE A 156 -2.89 -5.25 1.47
CA PHE A 156 -3.38 -6.62 1.66
C PHE A 156 -2.86 -7.29 2.91
N GLY A 157 -3.73 -8.03 3.61
CA GLY A 157 -3.36 -8.89 4.72
C GLY A 157 -2.68 -8.21 5.92
N LYS A 158 -3.01 -6.96 6.22
CA LYS A 158 -2.37 -6.17 7.27
C LYS A 158 -3.33 -5.75 8.36
N LEU A 159 -2.85 -5.76 9.60
CA LEU A 159 -3.54 -5.19 10.77
C LEU A 159 -2.62 -4.19 11.45
N TYR A 160 -3.12 -3.01 11.73
CA TYR A 160 -2.37 -1.89 12.30
C TYR A 160 -2.86 -1.56 13.71
N ARG A 161 -1.92 -1.25 14.62
CA ARG A 161 -2.24 -0.74 15.96
C ARG A 161 -2.59 0.74 15.88
N ARG A 162 -3.84 1.07 16.19
CA ARG A 162 -4.37 2.44 16.14
C ARG A 162 -3.55 3.44 16.97
N SER A 163 -3.13 3.03 18.17
CA SER A 163 -2.34 3.90 19.05
C SER A 163 -1.01 4.34 18.43
N PHE A 164 -0.41 3.52 17.55
CA PHE A 164 0.80 3.88 16.82
C PHE A 164 0.49 4.89 15.72
N ILE A 165 -0.58 4.66 14.95
CA ILE A 165 -1.05 5.56 13.88
C ILE A 165 -1.34 6.95 14.48
N ASP A 166 -2.15 7.01 15.53
CA ASP A 166 -2.59 8.27 16.15
C ASP A 166 -1.40 9.04 16.75
N ARG A 167 -0.51 8.36 17.47
CA ARG A 167 0.65 8.99 18.12
C ARG A 167 1.62 9.59 17.09
N ASN A 168 1.81 8.92 15.97
CA ASN A 168 2.70 9.36 14.91
C ASN A 168 1.97 10.21 13.85
N ASN A 169 0.68 10.49 14.02
CA ASN A 169 -0.16 11.20 13.05
C ASN A 169 0.04 10.65 11.62
N ILE A 170 -0.04 9.31 11.49
CA ILE A 170 0.14 8.65 10.19
C ILE A 170 -1.15 8.78 9.40
N ARG A 171 -1.05 9.29 8.18
CA ARG A 171 -2.18 9.54 7.29
C ARG A 171 -1.84 9.11 5.86
N PHE A 172 -2.87 8.79 5.09
CA PHE A 172 -2.72 8.67 3.64
C PHE A 172 -2.40 10.02 3.00
N HIS A 173 -1.69 10.00 1.89
CA HIS A 173 -1.48 11.20 1.08
C HIS A 173 -2.73 11.47 0.24
N GLU A 174 -3.44 12.55 0.53
CA GLU A 174 -4.79 12.80 0.00
C GLU A 174 -4.82 13.26 -1.47
N THR A 175 -3.69 13.67 -2.04
CA THR A 175 -3.65 14.18 -3.42
C THR A 175 -3.27 13.12 -4.45
N SER A 176 -2.68 12.02 -4.02
CA SER A 176 -2.26 10.94 -4.91
C SER A 176 -3.36 9.89 -5.07
N ARG A 177 -3.66 9.53 -6.34
CA ARG A 177 -4.65 8.50 -6.68
C ARG A 177 -4.04 7.11 -6.91
N ALA A 178 -2.73 7.00 -6.85
CA ALA A 178 -2.01 5.75 -7.05
C ALA A 178 -0.83 5.66 -6.09
N ASN A 179 -0.46 4.43 -5.68
CA ASN A 179 0.60 4.16 -4.69
C ASN A 179 0.36 4.77 -3.31
N GLU A 180 -0.85 5.12 -2.96
CA GLU A 180 -1.24 5.64 -1.64
C GLU A 180 -0.99 4.60 -0.53
N ASP A 181 -1.17 3.32 -0.85
CA ASP A 181 -0.87 2.16 -0.03
C ASP A 181 0.63 2.06 0.28
N ASN A 182 1.46 2.14 -0.76
CA ASN A 182 2.91 2.15 -0.62
C ASN A 182 3.39 3.34 0.24
N GLY A 183 2.84 4.52 0.01
CA GLY A 183 3.16 5.72 0.80
C GLY A 183 2.80 5.58 2.27
N PHE A 184 1.60 5.08 2.58
CA PHE A 184 1.13 4.85 3.94
C PHE A 184 1.99 3.81 4.67
N ASN A 185 2.25 2.67 4.04
CA ASN A 185 3.06 1.60 4.61
C ASN A 185 4.53 2.02 4.78
N THR A 186 5.08 2.76 3.82
CA THR A 186 6.41 3.35 3.94
C THR A 186 6.50 4.30 5.14
N LEU A 187 5.51 5.16 5.34
CA LEU A 187 5.50 6.07 6.49
C LEU A 187 5.45 5.31 7.82
N ILE A 188 4.64 4.24 7.92
CA ILE A 188 4.63 3.35 9.09
C ILE A 188 6.02 2.78 9.35
N ARG A 189 6.66 2.22 8.32
CA ARG A 189 7.99 1.63 8.42
C ARG A 189 9.05 2.66 8.84
N LEU A 190 9.03 3.85 8.26
CA LEU A 190 9.97 4.93 8.61
C LEU A 190 9.76 5.47 10.03
N CYS A 191 8.54 5.34 10.57
CA CYS A 191 8.22 5.70 11.95
C CYS A 191 8.45 4.56 12.94
N SER A 192 8.66 3.32 12.51
CA SER A 192 8.95 2.16 13.37
C SER A 192 10.34 2.25 14.02
N SER A 193 10.60 1.42 15.02
CA SER A 193 11.87 1.38 15.76
C SER A 193 12.12 -0.03 16.32
N ASP A 194 13.28 -0.26 16.91
CA ASP A 194 13.60 -1.54 17.56
C ASP A 194 12.60 -1.92 18.67
N GLN A 195 11.93 -0.93 19.25
CA GLN A 195 10.89 -1.12 20.27
C GLN A 195 9.47 -1.12 19.72
N GLU A 196 9.30 -0.86 18.43
CA GLU A 196 8.03 -0.74 17.72
C GLU A 196 8.15 -1.43 16.37
N GLN A 197 8.01 -2.76 16.36
CA GLN A 197 8.35 -3.63 15.25
C GLN A 197 7.13 -4.03 14.42
N ILE A 198 7.39 -4.51 13.21
CA ILE A 198 6.40 -5.13 12.32
C ILE A 198 6.58 -6.65 12.46
N ASN A 199 5.46 -7.37 12.66
CA ASN A 199 5.45 -8.81 12.75
C ASN A 199 4.96 -9.45 11.44
N PHE A 200 5.81 -10.19 10.76
CA PHE A 200 5.47 -10.95 9.57
C PHE A 200 5.11 -12.38 9.96
N ILE A 201 3.94 -12.87 9.57
CA ILE A 201 3.44 -14.21 9.90
C ILE A 201 3.18 -15.03 8.63
N GLY A 202 3.41 -16.34 8.70
CA GLY A 202 3.17 -17.26 7.59
C GLY A 202 1.70 -17.66 7.40
N ALA A 203 0.76 -16.99 8.08
CA ALA A 203 -0.67 -17.28 7.94
C ALA A 203 -1.21 -16.64 6.65
N HIS A 204 -1.91 -17.44 5.84
CA HIS A 204 -2.64 -16.96 4.68
C HIS A 204 -3.92 -16.30 5.14
N VAL A 205 -4.03 -15.00 4.95
CA VAL A 205 -5.10 -14.19 5.57
C VAL A 205 -5.96 -13.42 4.57
N TYR A 206 -5.55 -13.36 3.32
CA TYR A 206 -6.16 -12.48 2.33
C TYR A 206 -6.17 -13.12 0.95
N TYR A 207 -7.28 -12.96 0.21
CA TYR A 207 -7.39 -13.28 -1.20
C TYR A 207 -7.55 -12.00 -2.01
N TRP A 208 -6.57 -11.73 -2.86
CA TRP A 208 -6.66 -10.71 -3.88
C TRP A 208 -7.30 -11.31 -5.13
N HIS A 209 -8.48 -10.82 -5.48
CA HIS A 209 -9.23 -11.31 -6.63
C HIS A 209 -8.92 -10.48 -7.87
N GLU A 210 -8.49 -11.15 -8.94
CA GLU A 210 -8.28 -10.49 -10.20
C GLU A 210 -9.61 -9.89 -10.73
N SER A 211 -9.65 -8.57 -10.92
CA SER A 211 -10.76 -7.87 -11.52
C SER A 211 -10.38 -7.34 -12.91
N PRO A 212 -11.12 -7.67 -13.98
CA PRO A 212 -10.87 -7.12 -15.31
C PRO A 212 -10.97 -5.60 -15.37
N ASN A 213 -11.71 -5.00 -14.44
CA ASN A 213 -11.93 -3.56 -14.33
C ASN A 213 -11.02 -2.88 -13.30
N SER A 214 -10.02 -3.57 -12.78
CA SER A 214 -9.05 -2.99 -11.86
C SER A 214 -8.36 -1.78 -12.50
N ILE A 215 -8.14 -0.73 -11.69
CA ILE A 215 -7.41 0.48 -12.10
C ILE A 215 -6.04 0.13 -12.71
N THR A 216 -5.39 -0.92 -12.22
CA THR A 216 -4.10 -1.39 -12.71
C THR A 216 -4.18 -2.24 -13.98
N ARG A 217 -5.39 -2.63 -14.42
CA ARG A 217 -5.64 -3.55 -15.56
C ARG A 217 -6.65 -3.05 -16.60
N ALA A 218 -7.21 -1.85 -16.44
CA ALA A 218 -8.02 -1.24 -17.49
C ALA A 218 -7.23 -1.27 -18.82
N ASN A 219 -7.91 -1.47 -19.95
CA ASN A 219 -7.32 -1.83 -21.26
C ASN A 219 -6.18 -0.94 -21.76
N ASP A 220 -6.08 0.29 -21.25
CA ASP A 220 -4.96 1.20 -21.48
C ASP A 220 -3.82 1.01 -20.47
N CYS A 221 -3.96 0.08 -19.56
CA CYS A 221 -3.15 -0.13 -18.37
C CYS A 221 -2.46 -1.49 -18.31
N GLN A 222 -2.51 -2.29 -19.36
CA GLN A 222 -1.66 -3.48 -19.43
C GLN A 222 -0.24 -3.03 -19.22
N TYR A 223 0.30 -3.02 -18.01
CA TYR A 223 1.71 -2.69 -17.79
C TYR A 223 2.41 -2.07 -19.02
N SER A 224 1.57 -1.51 -19.88
CA SER A 224 1.99 -0.75 -21.03
C SER A 224 2.41 0.59 -20.49
N TYR A 225 3.65 0.88 -20.66
CA TYR A 225 4.37 2.07 -20.24
C TYR A 225 3.71 3.40 -20.68
N GLY A 226 2.49 3.37 -21.20
CA GLY A 226 1.77 4.49 -21.79
C GLY A 226 0.80 5.24 -20.89
N GLY A 227 -0.06 4.62 -20.17
CA GLY A 227 -1.17 5.29 -19.47
C GLY A 227 -1.04 5.27 -17.97
N SER A 228 -1.27 4.13 -17.36
CA SER A 228 -1.32 4.00 -15.90
C SER A 228 0.04 3.93 -15.24
N ILE A 229 1.09 3.51 -15.94
CA ILE A 229 2.45 3.59 -15.40
C ILE A 229 2.87 5.03 -15.24
N ARG A 230 2.47 5.93 -16.13
CA ARG A 230 2.68 7.36 -15.94
C ARG A 230 2.06 7.84 -14.63
N ASP A 231 0.81 7.50 -14.39
CA ASP A 231 0.08 7.93 -13.20
C ASP A 231 0.58 7.18 -11.96
N SER A 232 0.95 5.90 -12.11
CA SER A 232 1.58 5.10 -11.06
C SER A 232 2.97 5.61 -10.70
N PHE A 233 3.80 5.99 -11.66
CA PHE A 233 5.13 6.56 -11.40
C PHE A 233 5.03 7.91 -10.68
N TYR A 234 4.15 8.78 -11.15
CA TYR A 234 3.87 10.05 -10.48
C TYR A 234 3.37 9.82 -9.04
N GLY A 235 2.40 8.95 -8.86
CA GLY A 235 1.88 8.59 -7.55
C GLY A 235 2.97 8.02 -6.63
N TYR A 236 3.86 7.18 -7.15
CA TYR A 236 5.01 6.69 -6.39
C TYR A 236 5.89 7.85 -5.91
N VAL A 237 6.28 8.75 -6.80
CA VAL A 237 7.14 9.90 -6.47
C VAL A 237 6.49 10.77 -5.39
N GLU A 238 5.23 11.16 -5.55
CA GLU A 238 4.52 11.99 -4.58
C GLU A 238 4.41 11.32 -3.21
N ASN A 239 4.04 10.05 -3.18
CA ASN A 239 3.91 9.30 -1.94
C ASN A 239 5.26 9.11 -1.23
N MET A 240 6.36 8.89 -1.96
CA MET A 240 7.69 8.78 -1.35
C MET A 240 8.18 10.13 -0.82
N ILE A 241 7.94 11.23 -1.54
CA ILE A 241 8.22 12.59 -1.03
C ILE A 241 7.46 12.82 0.27
N TYR A 242 6.15 12.53 0.28
CA TYR A 242 5.30 12.69 1.45
C TYR A 242 5.81 11.85 2.63
N ALA A 243 6.00 10.55 2.43
CA ALA A 243 6.41 9.63 3.51
C ALA A 243 7.76 10.01 4.11
N VAL A 244 8.76 10.34 3.28
CA VAL A 244 10.09 10.74 3.76
C VAL A 244 10.04 12.06 4.51
N LYS A 245 9.34 13.07 3.98
CA LYS A 245 9.20 14.38 4.65
C LYS A 245 8.47 14.26 5.98
N GLU A 246 7.38 13.51 6.02
CA GLU A 246 6.62 13.29 7.25
C GLU A 246 7.42 12.50 8.30
N ALA A 247 8.18 11.49 7.88
CA ALA A 247 9.07 10.76 8.78
C ALA A 247 10.20 11.64 9.31
N LYS A 248 10.83 12.47 8.47
CA LYS A 248 11.90 13.41 8.87
C LYS A 248 11.41 14.45 9.89
N LYS A 249 10.17 14.92 9.80
CA LYS A 249 9.60 15.84 10.82
C LYS A 249 9.62 15.22 12.22
N ARG A 250 9.47 13.90 12.32
CA ARG A 250 9.44 13.16 13.59
C ARG A 250 10.82 12.70 14.05
N ARG A 251 11.70 12.39 13.09
CA ARG A 251 13.05 11.83 13.33
C ARG A 251 14.06 12.47 12.38
N PRO A 252 14.42 13.75 12.57
CA PRO A 252 15.19 14.54 11.60
C PRO A 252 16.61 14.00 11.33
N TYR A 253 17.20 13.25 12.28
CA TYR A 253 18.58 12.73 12.18
C TYR A 253 18.64 11.20 12.11
N ASN A 254 17.59 10.55 11.59
CA ASN A 254 17.54 9.09 11.50
C ASN A 254 18.23 8.59 10.22
N GLY A 255 19.34 7.87 10.35
CA GLY A 255 20.09 7.30 9.23
C GLY A 255 19.29 6.32 8.38
N PHE A 256 18.34 5.56 8.97
CA PHE A 256 17.45 4.67 8.22
C PHE A 256 16.56 5.44 7.25
N ILE A 257 15.99 6.58 7.67
CA ILE A 257 15.18 7.44 6.79
C ILE A 257 16.04 8.00 5.65
N THR A 258 17.29 8.39 5.94
CA THR A 258 18.24 8.86 4.94
C THR A 258 18.52 7.77 3.89
N MET A 259 18.85 6.56 4.32
CA MET A 259 19.12 5.44 3.42
C MET A 259 17.89 5.03 2.62
N TRP A 260 16.70 5.06 3.24
CA TRP A 260 15.45 4.82 2.52
C TRP A 260 15.20 5.86 1.42
N ALA A 261 15.44 7.14 1.71
CA ALA A 261 15.30 8.20 0.72
C ALA A 261 16.29 8.03 -0.46
N VAL A 262 17.50 7.54 -0.19
CA VAL A 262 18.48 7.17 -1.25
C VAL A 262 17.93 6.02 -2.09
N ASN A 263 17.42 4.96 -1.47
CA ASN A 263 16.84 3.83 -2.19
C ASN A 263 15.63 4.25 -3.04
N CYS A 264 14.79 5.16 -2.56
CA CYS A 264 13.71 5.72 -3.39
C CYS A 264 14.26 6.44 -4.64
N MET A 265 15.35 7.20 -4.52
CA MET A 265 15.98 7.84 -5.69
C MET A 265 16.52 6.82 -6.68
N LEU A 266 17.09 5.72 -6.20
CA LEU A 266 17.55 4.62 -7.05
C LEU A 266 16.39 3.91 -7.77
N ASN A 267 15.28 3.65 -7.07
CA ASN A 267 14.07 3.09 -7.68
C ASN A 267 13.50 4.04 -8.75
N ILE A 268 13.52 5.36 -8.50
CA ILE A 268 13.08 6.38 -9.46
C ILE A 268 13.98 6.36 -10.71
N TYR A 269 15.29 6.23 -10.53
CA TYR A 269 16.21 6.07 -11.65
C TYR A 269 15.90 4.82 -12.48
N GLU A 270 15.64 3.67 -11.84
CA GLU A 270 15.29 2.43 -12.55
C GLU A 270 13.99 2.56 -13.34
N TYR A 271 12.94 3.12 -12.74
CA TYR A 271 11.69 3.42 -13.45
C TYR A 271 11.94 4.33 -14.66
N TYR A 272 12.81 5.31 -14.52
CA TYR A 272 13.18 6.20 -15.62
C TYR A 272 13.89 5.45 -16.76
N ILE A 273 14.87 4.61 -16.43
CA ILE A 273 15.60 3.79 -17.41
C ILE A 273 14.66 2.84 -18.14
N GLU A 274 13.80 2.14 -17.40
CA GLU A 274 12.83 1.20 -17.95
C GLU A 274 11.84 1.92 -18.89
N CYS A 275 11.29 3.03 -18.45
CA CYS A 275 10.37 3.84 -19.25
C CYS A 275 11.05 4.35 -20.54
N TYR A 276 12.28 4.84 -20.45
CA TYR A 276 13.03 5.28 -21.62
C TYR A 276 13.24 4.15 -22.64
N ALA A 277 13.54 2.94 -22.16
CA ALA A 277 13.78 1.79 -23.02
C ALA A 277 12.51 1.25 -23.70
N ARG A 278 11.35 1.37 -23.04
CA ARG A 278 10.09 0.73 -23.48
C ARG A 278 9.06 1.72 -24.04
N ALA A 279 9.13 2.98 -23.65
CA ALA A 279 8.18 4.04 -24.03
C ALA A 279 8.86 5.42 -23.96
N SER A 280 9.84 5.63 -24.83
CA SER A 280 10.69 6.84 -24.85
C SER A 280 9.90 8.14 -24.99
N GLU A 281 8.72 8.12 -25.59
CA GLU A 281 7.81 9.26 -25.72
C GLU A 281 7.33 9.82 -24.38
N HIS A 282 7.39 9.02 -23.30
CA HIS A 282 7.02 9.44 -21.94
C HIS A 282 8.24 9.84 -21.09
N ALA A 283 9.46 9.57 -21.54
CA ALA A 283 10.67 9.76 -20.76
C ALA A 283 10.87 11.22 -20.33
N GLU A 284 10.56 12.18 -21.21
CA GLU A 284 10.67 13.61 -20.88
C GLU A 284 9.71 14.02 -19.75
N ASN A 285 8.49 13.50 -19.78
CA ASN A 285 7.52 13.76 -18.71
C ASN A 285 7.95 13.10 -17.40
N ASN A 286 8.47 11.87 -17.46
CA ASN A 286 8.96 11.16 -16.28
C ASN A 286 10.19 11.82 -15.67
N PHE A 287 11.05 12.43 -16.48
CA PHE A 287 12.20 13.18 -16.00
C PHE A 287 11.81 14.32 -15.05
N LYS A 288 10.66 14.97 -15.28
CA LYS A 288 10.14 16.03 -14.40
C LYS A 288 9.85 15.48 -12.99
N TRP A 289 9.36 14.25 -12.89
CA TRP A 289 9.09 13.60 -11.60
C TRP A 289 10.37 13.17 -10.91
N CYS A 290 11.36 12.70 -11.65
CA CYS A 290 12.69 12.44 -11.12
C CYS A 290 13.29 13.72 -10.52
N LYS A 291 13.19 14.83 -11.25
CA LYS A 291 13.66 16.14 -10.77
C LYS A 291 12.87 16.62 -9.55
N LEU A 292 11.57 16.41 -9.51
CA LEU A 292 10.75 16.76 -8.33
C LEU A 292 11.26 16.04 -7.08
N TYR A 293 11.49 14.71 -7.15
CA TYR A 293 12.02 13.96 -6.01
C TYR A 293 13.41 14.45 -5.62
N TYR A 294 14.28 14.69 -6.61
CA TYR A 294 15.61 15.23 -6.37
C TYR A 294 15.54 16.55 -5.62
N ASP A 295 14.75 17.50 -6.11
CA ASP A 295 14.62 18.85 -5.52
C ASP A 295 14.01 18.83 -4.12
N GLU A 296 13.02 17.98 -3.89
CA GLU A 296 12.21 17.95 -2.66
C GLU A 296 12.82 17.09 -1.54
N VAL A 297 13.68 16.11 -1.89
CA VAL A 297 14.19 15.12 -0.94
C VAL A 297 15.69 14.88 -1.08
N TYR A 298 16.18 14.57 -2.29
CA TYR A 298 17.52 14.03 -2.47
C TYR A 298 18.63 15.08 -2.42
N ARG A 299 18.40 16.28 -2.92
CA ARG A 299 19.38 17.39 -2.96
C ARG A 299 20.01 17.66 -1.59
N ASP A 300 19.21 17.66 -0.54
CA ASP A 300 19.70 17.90 0.82
C ASP A 300 20.55 16.76 1.36
N LEU A 301 20.37 15.55 0.84
CA LEU A 301 21.07 14.35 1.26
C LEU A 301 22.35 14.10 0.44
N GLU A 302 22.40 14.58 -0.80
CA GLU A 302 23.51 14.28 -1.74
C GLU A 302 24.89 14.57 -1.15
N LYS A 303 25.01 15.66 -0.40
CA LYS A 303 26.27 16.07 0.24
C LYS A 303 26.75 15.12 1.36
N ASP A 304 25.83 14.37 1.93
CA ASP A 304 26.10 13.43 3.05
C ASP A 304 26.28 11.99 2.55
N ILE A 305 26.07 11.72 1.24
CA ILE A 305 26.14 10.41 0.61
C ILE A 305 27.38 10.32 -0.29
N SER A 306 28.34 9.50 0.09
CA SER A 306 29.52 9.29 -0.77
C SER A 306 29.15 8.48 -2.04
N LYS A 307 29.96 8.65 -3.10
CA LYS A 307 29.80 7.87 -4.34
C LYS A 307 29.94 6.37 -4.10
N GLU A 308 30.76 5.97 -3.15
CA GLU A 308 30.97 4.57 -2.76
C GLU A 308 29.70 3.98 -2.14
N ILE A 309 29.07 4.71 -1.21
CA ILE A 309 27.79 4.30 -0.59
C ILE A 309 26.71 4.18 -1.65
N LEU A 310 26.56 5.18 -2.53
CA LEU A 310 25.58 5.15 -3.59
C LEU A 310 25.81 3.98 -4.57
N SER A 311 27.08 3.73 -4.96
CA SER A 311 27.41 2.59 -5.82
C SER A 311 27.12 1.25 -5.15
N GLN A 312 27.39 1.12 -3.86
CA GLN A 312 27.08 -0.10 -3.12
C GLN A 312 25.57 -0.34 -3.06
N GLN A 313 24.78 0.67 -2.69
CA GLN A 313 23.31 0.58 -2.64
C GLN A 313 22.74 0.22 -4.01
N TYR A 314 23.21 0.84 -5.08
CA TYR A 314 22.79 0.52 -6.44
C TYR A 314 23.10 -0.94 -6.81
N ASN A 315 24.32 -1.41 -6.51
CA ASN A 315 24.69 -2.81 -6.78
C ASN A 315 23.89 -3.82 -5.96
N ASP A 316 23.60 -3.50 -4.70
CA ASP A 316 22.78 -4.36 -3.83
C ASP A 316 21.33 -4.44 -4.32
N MET A 317 20.79 -3.32 -4.79
CA MET A 317 19.48 -3.23 -5.39
C MET A 317 19.40 -4.05 -6.70
N MET A 318 20.39 -3.90 -7.59
CA MET A 318 20.46 -4.64 -8.86
C MET A 318 20.65 -6.15 -8.69
N ARG A 319 21.16 -6.60 -7.53
CA ARG A 319 21.24 -8.04 -7.18
C ARG A 319 19.93 -8.60 -6.66
N ASN A 320 18.98 -7.75 -6.29
CA ASN A 320 17.65 -8.20 -5.89
C ASN A 320 16.94 -8.77 -7.12
N ALA A 321 16.52 -10.05 -7.05
CA ALA A 321 15.92 -10.78 -8.18
C ALA A 321 14.73 -10.04 -8.81
N TYR A 322 13.91 -9.39 -8.00
CA TYR A 322 12.74 -8.66 -8.47
C TYR A 322 13.11 -7.46 -9.37
N LEU A 323 14.18 -6.75 -9.05
CA LEU A 323 14.63 -5.58 -9.83
C LEU A 323 15.52 -6.00 -10.99
N GLY A 324 16.35 -7.03 -10.82
CA GLY A 324 17.14 -7.64 -11.90
C GLY A 324 16.26 -8.14 -13.03
N ASP A 325 15.10 -8.72 -12.73
CA ASP A 325 14.14 -9.19 -13.74
C ASP A 325 13.45 -8.05 -14.49
N LYS A 326 13.13 -6.92 -13.83
CA LYS A 326 12.55 -5.75 -14.48
C LYS A 326 13.47 -5.13 -15.52
N LEU A 327 14.76 -5.04 -15.23
CA LEU A 327 15.77 -4.50 -16.13
C LEU A 327 16.43 -5.56 -17.01
N ASN A 328 15.96 -6.81 -16.99
CA ASN A 328 16.54 -7.89 -17.77
C ASN A 328 16.56 -7.54 -19.26
N GLY A 329 17.77 -7.46 -19.83
CA GLY A 329 18.00 -7.07 -21.22
C GLY A 329 17.96 -5.55 -21.48
N ILE A 330 17.73 -4.71 -20.47
CA ILE A 330 17.80 -3.26 -20.62
C ILE A 330 19.19 -2.77 -20.27
N ILE A 331 19.85 -2.13 -21.24
CA ILE A 331 21.10 -1.40 -21.02
C ILE A 331 20.76 0.04 -20.68
N PRO A 332 21.12 0.56 -19.49
CA PRO A 332 20.89 1.96 -19.16
C PRO A 332 21.49 2.90 -20.21
N HIS A 333 20.68 3.80 -20.75
CA HIS A 333 21.14 4.81 -21.72
C HIS A 333 21.92 5.95 -21.05
N VAL A 334 21.82 6.08 -19.74
CA VAL A 334 22.54 7.04 -18.91
C VAL A 334 22.93 6.36 -17.60
N GLY A 335 24.16 6.57 -17.11
CA GLY A 335 24.61 6.04 -15.83
C GLY A 335 24.02 6.79 -14.64
N ILE A 336 23.94 6.15 -13.47
CA ILE A 336 23.32 6.74 -12.28
C ILE A 336 23.96 8.09 -11.88
N PHE A 337 25.27 8.24 -11.97
CA PHE A 337 25.93 9.50 -11.62
C PHE A 337 25.66 10.62 -12.63
N GLU A 338 25.68 10.28 -13.93
CA GLU A 338 25.32 11.21 -15.00
C GLU A 338 23.84 11.63 -14.91
N PHE A 339 22.96 10.67 -14.59
CA PHE A 339 21.56 10.95 -14.35
C PHE A 339 21.37 11.92 -13.19
N LEU A 340 22.00 11.68 -12.02
CA LEU A 340 21.90 12.59 -10.88
C LEU A 340 22.46 13.98 -11.20
N ASP A 341 23.57 14.05 -11.96
CA ASP A 341 24.12 15.34 -12.41
C ASP A 341 23.16 16.08 -13.35
N SER A 342 22.37 15.37 -14.14
CA SER A 342 21.35 15.97 -15.04
C SER A 342 20.13 16.52 -14.28
N LEU A 343 19.91 16.12 -13.03
CA LEU A 343 18.82 16.60 -12.19
C LEU A 343 19.18 17.91 -11.45
N LYS A 344 20.46 18.30 -11.43
CA LYS A 344 20.92 19.55 -10.78
C LYS A 344 20.49 20.78 -11.57
#